data_e1c42aaa22727fd29b78941241039814
#
_entry.id   e1c42aaa22727fd29b78941241039814
#
_cell.length_a   1.000
_cell.length_b   1.000
_cell.length_c   1.000
_cell.angle_alpha   90.00
_cell.angle_beta   90.00
_cell.angle_gamma   90.00
#
_symmetry.space_group_name_H-M   'P 1'
#
loop_
_entity.id
_entity.type
_entity.pdbx_description
1 polymer ?
#
loop_
_entity_poly.entity_id
_entity_poly.type
_entity_poly.pdbx_seq_one_letter_code
_entity_poly.pdbx_strand_id
1 'polypeptide(L)'
;MEKCAISEIDAWMPTVVKDKASVVRNMAEIVGTDIGVKTVAMDCFLPEEREKVDFVWFRRKLHEMGLHVVFERRALGGSDPWNFAEYYYLGKTRDIALTAQSVFHKIWSGEWEMNREIGKLLGYPTTAVDYFLKKKGEMS
;
A
#
# COMPACT_ATOMS: atom_id res chain seq x y z
N MET A 1 10.96 -24.90 -14.10
CA MET A 1 9.77 -24.15 -13.71
C MET A 1 10.19 -22.83 -13.06
N GLU A 2 9.74 -21.74 -13.60
CA GLU A 2 10.09 -20.42 -13.05
C GLU A 2 9.48 -20.23 -11.66
N LYS A 3 10.28 -19.69 -10.76
CA LYS A 3 9.81 -19.36 -9.43
C LYS A 3 8.87 -18.16 -9.51
N CYS A 4 7.69 -18.26 -8.91
CA CYS A 4 6.73 -17.15 -8.90
C CYS A 4 7.29 -15.97 -8.13
N ALA A 5 7.23 -14.77 -8.71
CA ALA A 5 7.71 -13.54 -8.09
C ALA A 5 7.04 -13.27 -6.73
N ILE A 6 5.75 -13.59 -6.60
CA ILE A 6 5.03 -13.43 -5.33
C ILE A 6 5.64 -14.29 -4.22
N SER A 7 6.04 -15.53 -4.54
CA SER A 7 6.68 -16.41 -3.57
C SER A 7 8.03 -15.86 -3.10
N GLU A 8 8.78 -15.23 -4.01
CA GLU A 8 10.05 -14.59 -3.66
C GLU A 8 9.86 -13.38 -2.75
N ILE A 9 8.85 -12.54 -3.04
CA ILE A 9 8.49 -11.40 -2.20
C ILE A 9 8.02 -11.87 -0.82
N ASP A 10 7.18 -12.90 -0.79
CA ASP A 10 6.65 -13.45 0.46
C ASP A 10 7.78 -13.98 1.37
N ALA A 11 8.76 -14.66 0.78
CA ALA A 11 9.92 -15.16 1.52
C ALA A 11 10.85 -14.04 1.99
N TRP A 12 10.96 -12.96 1.21
CA TRP A 12 11.81 -11.82 1.51
C TRP A 12 11.20 -10.88 2.56
N MET A 13 9.87 -10.68 2.53
CA MET A 13 9.21 -9.66 3.37
C MET A 13 9.55 -9.78 4.85
N PRO A 14 9.55 -10.98 5.48
CA PRO A 14 9.89 -11.09 6.90
C PRO A 14 11.35 -10.76 7.23
N THR A 15 12.23 -10.73 6.24
CA THR A 15 13.64 -10.34 6.45
C THR A 15 13.80 -8.84 6.60
N VAL A 16 12.82 -8.08 6.13
CA VAL A 16 12.81 -6.62 6.13
C VAL A 16 11.88 -6.09 7.21
N VAL A 17 10.69 -6.64 7.29
CA VAL A 17 9.63 -6.23 8.22
C VAL A 17 9.54 -7.27 9.33
N LYS A 18 9.83 -6.87 10.58
CA LYS A 18 9.90 -7.80 11.71
C LYS A 18 8.53 -8.13 12.31
N ASP A 19 7.64 -7.16 12.35
CA ASP A 19 6.31 -7.36 12.93
C ASP A 19 5.46 -8.22 12.00
N LYS A 20 4.98 -9.35 12.53
CA LYS A 20 4.18 -10.30 11.73
C LYS A 20 2.91 -9.70 11.16
N ALA A 21 2.23 -8.85 11.93
CA ALA A 21 1.01 -8.18 11.46
C ALA A 21 1.31 -7.25 10.29
N SER A 22 2.44 -6.55 10.34
CA SER A 22 2.89 -5.68 9.25
C SER A 22 3.28 -6.47 8.00
N VAL A 23 3.90 -7.64 8.15
CA VAL A 23 4.19 -8.55 7.04
C VAL A 23 2.90 -8.95 6.34
N VAL A 24 1.92 -9.41 7.12
CA VAL A 24 0.61 -9.82 6.58
C VAL A 24 -0.07 -8.66 5.86
N ARG A 25 -0.04 -7.46 6.44
CA ARG A 25 -0.64 -6.27 5.83
C ARG A 25 0.02 -5.94 4.48
N ASN A 26 1.36 -5.88 4.45
CA ASN A 26 2.10 -5.61 3.22
C ASN A 26 1.78 -6.64 2.14
N MET A 27 1.78 -7.92 2.50
CA MET A 27 1.49 -8.97 1.54
C MET A 27 0.03 -8.93 1.07
N ALA A 28 -0.91 -8.59 1.95
CA ALA A 28 -2.31 -8.45 1.59
C ALA A 28 -2.52 -7.33 0.56
N GLU A 29 -1.81 -6.21 0.70
CA GLU A 29 -1.87 -5.13 -0.27
C GLU A 29 -1.34 -5.57 -1.65
N ILE A 30 -0.22 -6.27 -1.66
CA ILE A 30 0.39 -6.75 -2.90
C ILE A 30 -0.50 -7.82 -3.58
N VAL A 31 -0.91 -8.82 -2.83
CA VAL A 31 -1.75 -9.92 -3.35
C VAL A 31 -3.11 -9.40 -3.80
N GLY A 32 -3.74 -8.55 -2.97
CA GLY A 32 -5.04 -7.98 -3.30
C GLY A 32 -5.05 -7.19 -4.60
N THR A 33 -3.97 -6.46 -4.87
CA THR A 33 -3.82 -5.71 -6.13
C THR A 33 -3.55 -6.67 -7.29
N ASP A 34 -2.73 -7.69 -7.06
CA ASP A 34 -2.39 -8.67 -8.08
C ASP A 34 -3.62 -9.44 -8.57
N ILE A 35 -4.45 -9.92 -7.66
CA ILE A 35 -5.66 -10.69 -8.01
C ILE A 35 -6.87 -9.81 -8.36
N GLY A 36 -6.73 -8.48 -8.28
CA GLY A 36 -7.77 -7.56 -8.70
C GLY A 36 -8.86 -7.25 -7.68
N VAL A 37 -8.70 -7.69 -6.43
CA VAL A 37 -9.62 -7.34 -5.34
C VAL A 37 -9.50 -5.86 -4.99
N LYS A 38 -8.29 -5.32 -5.12
CA LYS A 38 -8.00 -3.90 -4.92
C LYS A 38 -7.55 -3.29 -6.26
N THR A 39 -8.07 -2.12 -6.57
CA THR A 39 -7.58 -1.35 -7.73
C THR A 39 -6.32 -0.59 -7.37
N VAL A 40 -6.29 0.01 -6.18
CA VAL A 40 -5.16 0.79 -5.66
C VAL A 40 -4.77 0.24 -4.29
N ALA A 41 -3.49 0.32 -3.98
CA ALA A 41 -2.97 -0.14 -2.70
C ALA A 41 -1.80 0.74 -2.26
N MET A 42 -1.54 0.73 -0.97
CA MET A 42 -0.43 1.47 -0.39
C MET A 42 0.06 0.75 0.87
N ASP A 43 1.35 0.74 1.05
CA ASP A 43 1.95 0.42 2.33
C ASP A 43 3.27 1.19 2.46
N CYS A 44 4.04 0.94 3.50
CA CYS A 44 5.29 1.64 3.71
C CYS A 44 6.33 0.77 4.42
N PHE A 45 7.58 1.21 4.29
CA PHE A 45 8.69 0.69 5.08
C PHE A 45 9.11 1.79 6.06
N LEU A 46 9.13 1.45 7.35
CA LEU A 46 9.53 2.36 8.42
C LEU A 46 11.03 2.63 8.35
N PRO A 47 11.54 3.68 9.06
CA PRO A 47 12.96 4.04 8.96
C PRO A 47 13.94 2.89 9.19
N GLU A 48 13.67 2.04 10.17
CA GLU A 48 14.51 0.87 10.47
C GLU A 48 14.36 -0.25 9.43
N GLU A 49 13.27 -0.28 8.70
CA GLU A 49 13.00 -1.29 7.67
C GLU A 49 13.59 -0.89 6.32
N ARG A 50 13.44 0.38 5.94
CA ARG A 50 13.85 0.86 4.62
C ARG A 50 15.34 0.66 4.31
N GLU A 51 16.18 0.63 5.33
CA GLU A 51 17.61 0.38 5.17
C GLU A 51 17.92 -1.02 4.68
N LYS A 52 17.01 -1.96 4.91
CA LYS A 52 17.15 -3.36 4.51
C LYS A 52 16.53 -3.67 3.16
N VAL A 53 15.84 -2.69 2.56
CA VAL A 53 15.09 -2.89 1.31
C VAL A 53 16.00 -2.64 0.11
N ASP A 54 16.10 -3.63 -0.76
CA ASP A 54 16.61 -3.44 -2.11
C ASP A 54 15.44 -2.97 -2.99
N PHE A 55 15.29 -1.67 -3.15
CA PHE A 55 14.17 -1.09 -3.90
C PHE A 55 14.18 -1.44 -5.37
N VAL A 56 15.34 -1.63 -5.97
CA VAL A 56 15.47 -2.04 -7.36
C VAL A 56 14.93 -3.46 -7.53
N TRP A 57 15.32 -4.36 -6.64
CA TRP A 57 14.85 -5.74 -6.64
C TRP A 57 13.33 -5.81 -6.39
N PHE A 58 12.84 -5.08 -5.41
CA PHE A 58 11.42 -5.05 -5.05
C PHE A 58 10.56 -4.56 -6.22
N ARG A 59 10.96 -3.44 -6.85
CA ARG A 59 10.29 -2.92 -8.04
C ARG A 59 10.28 -3.96 -9.16
N ARG A 60 11.40 -4.61 -9.40
CA ARG A 60 11.51 -5.62 -10.47
C ARG A 60 10.57 -6.79 -10.22
N LYS A 61 10.48 -7.28 -8.97
CA LYS A 61 9.59 -8.39 -8.63
C LYS A 61 8.12 -8.00 -8.78
N LEU A 62 7.75 -6.80 -8.39
CA LEU A 62 6.40 -6.30 -8.61
C LEU A 62 6.07 -6.22 -10.11
N HIS A 63 7.01 -5.74 -10.93
CA HIS A 63 6.84 -5.70 -12.38
C HIS A 63 6.67 -7.10 -12.99
N GLU A 64 7.40 -8.09 -12.48
CA GLU A 64 7.24 -9.48 -12.92
C GLU A 64 5.84 -10.01 -12.64
N MET A 65 5.17 -9.48 -11.61
CA MET A 65 3.76 -9.79 -11.31
C MET A 65 2.77 -8.96 -12.14
N GLY A 66 3.25 -8.00 -12.92
CA GLY A 66 2.39 -7.08 -13.64
C GLY A 66 1.92 -5.89 -12.82
N LEU A 67 2.62 -5.58 -11.72
CA LEU A 67 2.29 -4.44 -10.87
C LEU A 67 3.29 -3.31 -11.06
N HIS A 68 2.77 -2.09 -11.09
CA HIS A 68 3.58 -0.87 -11.10
C HIS A 68 3.61 -0.28 -9.70
N VAL A 69 4.75 0.31 -9.34
CA VAL A 69 4.95 0.90 -8.02
C VAL A 69 5.50 2.32 -8.14
N VAL A 70 4.97 3.21 -7.31
CA VAL A 70 5.49 4.57 -7.12
C VAL A 70 5.95 4.69 -5.69
N PHE A 71 7.18 5.13 -5.48
CA PHE A 71 7.75 5.31 -4.15
C PHE A 71 7.68 6.78 -3.73
N GLU A 72 7.50 7.01 -2.44
CA GLU A 72 7.47 8.36 -1.88
C GLU A 72 8.02 8.35 -0.46
N ARG A 73 8.96 9.26 -0.19
CA ARG A 73 9.47 9.48 1.17
C ARG A 73 8.55 10.46 1.88
N ARG A 74 8.17 10.11 3.10
CA ARG A 74 7.34 10.97 3.94
C ARG A 74 7.98 11.13 5.30
N ALA A 75 8.22 12.38 5.70
CA ALA A 75 8.75 12.72 7.02
C ALA A 75 7.76 12.27 8.10
N LEU A 76 8.28 11.70 9.18
CA LEU A 76 7.48 11.25 10.32
C LEU A 76 7.45 12.29 11.45
N GLY A 77 8.07 13.46 11.23
CA GLY A 77 8.12 14.54 12.20
C GLY A 77 9.43 14.57 12.97
N GLY A 78 9.56 15.56 13.87
CA GLY A 78 10.78 15.77 14.62
C GLY A 78 11.82 16.53 13.83
N SER A 79 13.02 16.71 14.45
CA SER A 79 14.13 17.45 13.87
C SER A 79 15.13 16.60 13.10
N ASP A 80 15.00 15.26 13.19
CA ASP A 80 15.90 14.35 12.50
C ASP A 80 15.47 14.22 11.03
N PRO A 81 16.30 14.65 10.05
CA PRO A 81 15.96 14.55 8.64
C PRO A 81 15.90 13.11 8.13
N TRP A 82 16.47 12.16 8.87
CA TRP A 82 16.46 10.75 8.52
C TRP A 82 15.20 10.01 9.03
N ASN A 83 14.35 10.71 9.79
CA ASN A 83 13.11 10.13 10.32
C ASN A 83 12.01 10.19 9.25
N PHE A 84 12.14 9.37 8.22
CA PHE A 84 11.14 9.24 7.17
C PHE A 84 10.83 7.77 6.87
N ALA A 85 9.61 7.53 6.43
CA ALA A 85 9.19 6.22 5.91
C ALA A 85 9.20 6.27 4.38
N GLU A 86 9.45 5.12 3.75
CA GLU A 86 9.35 4.99 2.30
C GLU A 86 8.01 4.35 1.99
N TYR A 87 7.09 5.14 1.45
CA TYR A 87 5.76 4.68 1.06
C TYR A 87 5.81 4.13 -0.35
N TYR A 88 4.97 3.15 -0.65
CA TYR A 88 4.81 2.64 -2.00
C TYR A 88 3.34 2.50 -2.34
N TYR A 89 3.02 2.89 -3.57
CA TYR A 89 1.67 2.88 -4.12
C TYR A 89 1.64 1.93 -5.29
N LEU A 90 0.64 1.05 -5.33
CA LEU A 90 0.56 -0.04 -6.30
C LEU A 90 -0.64 0.11 -7.22
N GLY A 91 -0.48 -0.31 -8.46
CA GLY A 91 -1.54 -0.43 -9.44
C GLY A 91 -1.08 -1.32 -10.59
N LYS A 92 -2.02 -1.74 -11.42
CA LYS A 92 -1.69 -2.59 -12.58
C LYS A 92 -1.09 -1.80 -13.74
N THR A 93 -1.15 -0.49 -13.69
CA THR A 93 -0.47 0.42 -14.61
C THR A 93 0.20 1.52 -13.81
N ARG A 94 1.15 2.24 -14.45
CA ARG A 94 1.77 3.39 -13.81
C ARG A 94 0.74 4.46 -13.44
N ASP A 95 -0.22 4.71 -14.33
CA ASP A 95 -1.26 5.71 -14.09
C ASP A 95 -2.12 5.34 -12.88
N ILE A 96 -2.44 4.06 -12.72
CA ILE A 96 -3.20 3.59 -11.55
C ILE A 96 -2.38 3.73 -10.26
N ALA A 97 -1.07 3.43 -10.32
CA ALA A 97 -0.19 3.63 -9.16
C ALA A 97 -0.11 5.11 -8.76
N LEU A 98 -0.04 6.02 -9.72
CA LEU A 98 -0.09 7.46 -9.47
C LEU A 98 -1.45 7.89 -8.92
N THR A 99 -2.53 7.29 -9.41
CA THR A 99 -3.87 7.50 -8.86
C THR A 99 -3.93 7.06 -7.40
N ALA A 100 -3.33 5.92 -7.07
CA ALA A 100 -3.24 5.44 -5.68
C ALA A 100 -2.58 6.51 -4.80
N GLN A 101 -1.46 7.05 -5.22
CA GLN A 101 -0.77 8.11 -4.49
C GLN A 101 -1.68 9.32 -4.27
N SER A 102 -2.36 9.77 -5.32
CA SER A 102 -3.28 10.91 -5.24
C SER A 102 -4.44 10.65 -4.29
N VAL A 103 -5.04 9.47 -4.34
CA VAL A 103 -6.17 9.08 -3.47
C VAL A 103 -5.75 9.13 -2.00
N PHE A 104 -4.62 8.52 -1.66
CA PHE A 104 -4.15 8.50 -0.28
C PHE A 104 -3.76 9.89 0.23
N HIS A 105 -3.15 10.73 -0.62
CA HIS A 105 -2.85 12.12 -0.26
C HIS A 105 -4.14 12.89 0.08
N LYS A 106 -5.18 12.73 -0.71
CA LYS A 106 -6.47 13.41 -0.48
C LYS A 106 -7.16 12.91 0.79
N ILE A 107 -7.07 11.61 1.08
CA ILE A 107 -7.60 11.05 2.31
C ILE A 107 -6.86 11.64 3.52
N TRP A 108 -5.52 11.65 3.48
CA TRP A 108 -4.71 12.15 4.59
C TRP A 108 -4.85 13.66 4.81
N SER A 109 -5.05 14.44 3.74
CA SER A 109 -5.26 15.89 3.85
C SER A 109 -6.68 16.26 4.28
N GLY A 110 -7.58 15.29 4.34
CA GLY A 110 -8.98 15.54 4.67
C GLY A 110 -9.82 16.08 3.51
N GLU A 111 -9.24 16.16 2.30
CA GLU A 111 -9.99 16.60 1.11
C GLU A 111 -11.05 15.59 0.69
N TRP A 112 -10.79 14.30 0.91
CA TRP A 112 -11.73 13.24 0.58
C TRP A 112 -12.16 12.50 1.83
N GLU A 113 -13.46 12.32 1.94
CA GLU A 113 -14.05 11.45 2.95
C GLU A 113 -14.31 10.08 2.34
N MET A 114 -14.35 9.05 3.18
CA MET A 114 -14.70 7.71 2.74
C MET A 114 -16.09 7.71 2.09
N ASN A 115 -16.18 7.16 0.89
CA ASN A 115 -17.43 6.94 0.19
C ASN A 115 -17.36 5.56 -0.52
N ARG A 116 -18.47 5.19 -1.18
CA ARG A 116 -18.55 3.87 -1.81
C ARG A 116 -17.51 3.68 -2.90
N GLU A 117 -17.22 4.71 -3.68
CA GLU A 117 -16.24 4.63 -4.76
C GLU A 117 -14.83 4.43 -4.22
N ILE A 118 -14.45 5.19 -3.19
CA ILE A 118 -13.14 5.07 -2.54
C ILE A 118 -13.02 3.69 -1.88
N GLY A 119 -14.06 3.24 -1.17
CA GLY A 119 -14.07 1.92 -0.56
C GLY A 119 -13.86 0.81 -1.58
N LYS A 120 -14.50 0.92 -2.74
CA LYS A 120 -14.35 -0.03 -3.84
C LYS A 120 -12.91 -0.03 -4.39
N LEU A 121 -12.32 1.15 -4.59
CA LEU A 121 -10.93 1.27 -5.05
C LEU A 121 -9.95 0.60 -4.07
N LEU A 122 -10.19 0.77 -2.78
CA LEU A 122 -9.36 0.19 -1.72
C LEU A 122 -9.66 -1.28 -1.45
N GLY A 123 -10.68 -1.85 -2.11
CA GLY A 123 -11.03 -3.25 -1.96
C GLY A 123 -11.85 -3.57 -0.72
N TYR A 124 -12.47 -2.58 -0.09
CA TYR A 124 -13.32 -2.82 1.08
C TYR A 124 -14.66 -3.43 0.64
N PRO A 125 -15.19 -4.41 1.39
CA PRO A 125 -16.53 -4.93 1.13
C PRO A 125 -17.59 -3.83 1.23
N THR A 126 -18.62 -3.90 0.40
CA THR A 126 -19.72 -2.93 0.40
C THR A 126 -20.35 -2.79 1.79
N THR A 127 -20.53 -3.91 2.49
CA THR A 127 -21.09 -3.92 3.84
C THR A 127 -20.24 -3.14 4.83
N ALA A 128 -18.90 -3.22 4.73
CA ALA A 128 -17.99 -2.47 5.59
C ALA A 128 -18.07 -0.97 5.31
N VAL A 129 -18.16 -0.59 4.03
CA VAL A 129 -18.28 0.82 3.62
C VAL A 129 -19.62 1.39 4.12
N ASP A 130 -20.72 0.64 3.93
CA ASP A 130 -22.05 1.06 4.39
C ASP A 130 -22.09 1.23 5.90
N TYR A 131 -21.49 0.31 6.65
CA TYR A 131 -21.39 0.42 8.10
C TYR A 131 -20.64 1.68 8.52
N PHE A 132 -19.49 1.96 7.89
CA PHE A 132 -18.68 3.14 8.18
C PHE A 132 -19.47 4.43 7.91
N LEU A 133 -20.13 4.52 6.76
CA LEU A 133 -20.91 5.70 6.39
C LEU A 133 -22.08 5.93 7.35
N LYS A 134 -22.73 4.85 7.78
CA LYS A 134 -23.82 4.92 8.75
C LYS A 134 -23.33 5.44 10.11
N LYS A 135 -22.20 4.91 10.59
CA LYS A 135 -21.59 5.35 11.85
C LYS A 135 -21.19 6.82 11.80
N LYS A 136 -20.62 7.26 10.69
CA LYS A 136 -20.25 8.66 10.50
C LYS A 136 -21.49 9.57 10.57
N GLY A 137 -22.60 9.18 9.95
CA GLY A 137 -23.87 9.90 10.03
C GLY A 137 -24.41 9.99 11.43
N GLU A 138 -24.28 8.94 12.24
CA GLU A 138 -24.71 8.93 13.64
C GLU A 138 -23.83 9.81 14.53
N MET A 139 -22.59 10.04 14.17
CA MET A 139 -21.62 10.81 14.95
C MET A 139 -21.60 12.29 14.62
N SER A 140 -22.22 12.70 13.54
CA SER A 140 -22.25 14.10 13.08
C SER A 140 -23.53 14.86 13.56
#